data_5eff2e2dd8754b47e5faa02ab236493a
#
_entry.id   5eff2e2dd8754b47e5faa02ab236493a
#
_cell.length_a   1.000
_cell.length_b   1.000
_cell.length_c   1.000
_cell.angle_alpha   90.00
_cell.angle_beta   90.00
_cell.angle_gamma   90.00
#
_symmetry.space_group_name_H-M   'P 1'
#
loop_
_entity.id
_entity.type
_entity.pdbx_description
1 polymer ?
#
loop_
_entity_poly.entity_id
_entity_poly.type
_entity_poly.pdbx_seq_one_letter_code
_entity_poly.pdbx_strand_id
1 'polypeptide(L)'
;PLDVNSAEKRSETVLEKISAKCVLEVSNKKFSVPEKYQVIEIDTIEDGDCGSLVNNPANNELTDTAYIIFTSGSTGEPKGVTMSHGAAVNTIEAINRMFDINSDDRVFNLSQLNFDLSVYDIFGVIGEGGGIVIPDHSQYKNPAHWVEMMDRYKVTVWNSVPALMQLLLIYHSYNKDREINPLKVVMLSGDWIAPEQPDKLKELFPGVRVISLGGATEGGIWSIYHECNSEYDSKPEWKSIPYGKPLPNQTFKILDSFLQDCPVWVQGELFITGESLATSYFGEDELTGNSFFEIDGTMAYRTGDTGCYHPDGEIEFLGRTDNQVKIRGHRIELGEIEAVIRKQFDIENVSCIVYELSLIHI
;
A
#
# COMPACT_ATOMS: atom_id res chain seq x y z
N PRO A 1 -4.43 -8.41 -9.97
CA PRO A 1 -3.13 -9.11 -9.77
C PRO A 1 -3.27 -10.22 -8.72
N LEU A 2 -2.52 -11.32 -8.91
CA LEU A 2 -2.50 -12.45 -7.98
C LEU A 2 -1.09 -12.59 -7.38
N ASP A 3 -1.03 -12.91 -6.08
CA ASP A 3 0.24 -13.27 -5.44
C ASP A 3 0.55 -14.75 -5.71
N VAL A 4 1.69 -15.01 -6.32
CA VAL A 4 2.17 -16.37 -6.63
C VAL A 4 2.43 -17.24 -5.39
N ASN A 5 2.52 -16.62 -4.21
CA ASN A 5 2.69 -17.31 -2.93
C ASN A 5 1.37 -17.47 -2.17
N SER A 6 0.26 -16.93 -2.69
CA SER A 6 -1.07 -17.13 -2.10
C SER A 6 -1.49 -18.59 -2.17
N ALA A 7 -2.33 -19.00 -1.22
CA ALA A 7 -2.99 -20.31 -1.28
C ALA A 7 -3.79 -20.43 -2.59
N GLU A 8 -3.68 -21.56 -3.28
CA GLU A 8 -4.33 -21.85 -4.56
C GLU A 8 -5.82 -21.53 -4.52
N LYS A 9 -6.49 -21.95 -3.46
CA LYS A 9 -7.92 -21.68 -3.22
C LYS A 9 -8.26 -20.20 -3.17
N ARG A 10 -7.38 -19.33 -2.61
CA ARG A 10 -7.59 -17.87 -2.57
C ARG A 10 -7.54 -17.31 -3.98
N SER A 11 -6.57 -17.73 -4.77
CA SER A 11 -6.44 -17.31 -6.17
C SER A 11 -7.63 -17.74 -7.02
N GLU A 12 -8.13 -18.97 -6.83
CA GLU A 12 -9.36 -19.44 -7.48
C GLU A 12 -10.57 -18.58 -7.10
N THR A 13 -10.76 -18.31 -5.80
CA THR A 13 -11.84 -17.44 -5.33
C THR A 13 -11.79 -16.06 -5.98
N VAL A 14 -10.61 -15.46 -6.10
CA VAL A 14 -10.44 -14.15 -6.76
C VAL A 14 -10.81 -14.24 -8.24
N LEU A 15 -10.30 -15.24 -8.97
CA LEU A 15 -10.59 -15.43 -10.39
C LEU A 15 -12.09 -15.64 -10.66
N GLU A 16 -12.77 -16.37 -9.77
CA GLU A 16 -14.22 -16.59 -9.85
C GLU A 16 -15.00 -15.30 -9.60
N LYS A 17 -14.66 -14.58 -8.54
CA LYS A 17 -15.34 -13.30 -8.19
C LYS A 17 -15.30 -12.30 -9.34
N ILE A 18 -14.15 -12.13 -10.00
CA ILE A 18 -14.03 -11.19 -11.14
C ILE A 18 -14.52 -11.76 -12.47
N SER A 19 -14.98 -13.01 -12.49
CA SER A 19 -15.32 -13.72 -13.74
C SER A 19 -14.22 -13.60 -14.78
N ALA A 20 -12.98 -13.90 -14.38
CA ALA A 20 -11.80 -13.77 -15.20
C ALA A 20 -11.96 -14.47 -16.54
N LYS A 21 -11.62 -13.81 -17.64
CA LYS A 21 -11.63 -14.41 -18.98
C LYS A 21 -10.30 -15.05 -19.31
N CYS A 22 -9.21 -14.44 -18.87
CA CYS A 22 -7.86 -14.94 -19.08
C CYS A 22 -6.95 -14.61 -17.90
N VAL A 23 -5.86 -15.35 -17.80
CA VAL A 23 -4.79 -15.12 -16.83
C VAL A 23 -3.49 -14.93 -17.60
N LEU A 24 -2.80 -13.81 -17.31
CA LEU A 24 -1.45 -13.55 -17.82
C LEU A 24 -0.45 -14.12 -16.83
N GLU A 25 0.49 -14.91 -17.31
CA GLU A 25 1.51 -15.53 -16.46
C GLU A 25 2.86 -15.69 -17.18
N VAL A 26 3.89 -16.07 -16.42
CA VAL A 26 5.19 -16.50 -16.97
C VAL A 26 5.32 -18.02 -16.90
N SER A 27 6.06 -18.62 -17.83
CA SER A 27 6.13 -20.09 -18.04
C SER A 27 6.65 -20.89 -16.84
N ASN A 28 7.47 -20.30 -15.96
CA ASN A 28 8.09 -20.98 -14.81
C ASN A 28 7.33 -20.70 -13.48
N LYS A 29 6.06 -20.94 -13.44
CA LYS A 29 5.19 -20.64 -12.31
C LYS A 29 5.11 -21.73 -11.24
N LYS A 30 4.78 -21.31 -10.03
CA LYS A 30 4.42 -22.19 -8.90
C LYS A 30 2.91 -22.42 -8.75
N PHE A 31 2.09 -21.62 -9.43
CA PHE A 31 0.63 -21.66 -9.34
C PHE A 31 0.03 -22.39 -10.54
N SER A 32 -0.88 -23.32 -10.30
CA SER A 32 -1.64 -24.00 -11.35
C SER A 32 -2.94 -23.24 -11.60
N VAL A 33 -3.06 -22.60 -12.74
CA VAL A 33 -4.32 -21.98 -13.17
C VAL A 33 -5.31 -23.06 -13.56
N PRO A 34 -6.55 -23.06 -13.02
CA PRO A 34 -7.57 -24.04 -13.42
C PRO A 34 -7.83 -24.04 -14.93
N GLU A 35 -8.02 -25.22 -15.54
CA GLU A 35 -8.18 -25.40 -16.98
C GLU A 35 -9.34 -24.62 -17.61
N LYS A 36 -10.29 -24.14 -16.79
CA LYS A 36 -11.42 -23.32 -17.24
C LYS A 36 -11.03 -21.90 -17.68
N TYR A 37 -9.84 -21.44 -17.34
CA TYR A 37 -9.36 -20.10 -17.71
C TYR A 37 -8.40 -20.18 -18.89
N GLN A 38 -8.52 -19.22 -19.81
CA GLN A 38 -7.50 -19.04 -20.85
C GLN A 38 -6.21 -18.50 -20.20
N VAL A 39 -5.10 -19.19 -20.43
CA VAL A 39 -3.78 -18.76 -19.97
C VAL A 39 -3.02 -18.17 -21.16
N ILE A 40 -2.37 -17.03 -20.92
CA ILE A 40 -1.48 -16.37 -21.87
C ILE A 40 -0.10 -16.28 -21.22
N GLU A 41 0.87 -17.02 -21.73
CA GLU A 41 2.25 -16.99 -21.26
C GLU A 41 2.99 -15.81 -21.91
N ILE A 42 3.24 -14.75 -21.11
CA ILE A 42 3.76 -13.49 -21.61
C ILE A 42 5.25 -13.55 -22.05
N ASP A 43 6.02 -14.46 -21.47
CA ASP A 43 7.44 -14.68 -21.82
C ASP A 43 7.63 -15.53 -23.08
N THR A 44 6.57 -16.05 -23.66
CA THR A 44 6.58 -16.75 -24.95
C THR A 44 6.19 -15.85 -26.14
N ILE A 45 5.77 -14.60 -25.87
CA ILE A 45 5.39 -13.64 -26.91
C ILE A 45 6.69 -13.09 -27.52
N GLU A 46 6.92 -13.37 -28.79
CA GLU A 46 8.08 -12.84 -29.52
C GLU A 46 7.92 -11.34 -29.82
N ASP A 47 9.02 -10.59 -29.77
CA ASP A 47 9.07 -9.12 -29.99
C ASP A 47 8.53 -8.68 -31.37
N GLY A 48 8.25 -9.59 -32.28
CA GLY A 48 7.71 -9.33 -33.62
C GLY A 48 6.18 -9.35 -33.73
N ASP A 49 5.49 -9.91 -32.76
CA ASP A 49 4.03 -10.07 -32.76
C ASP A 49 3.26 -8.84 -32.24
N CYS A 50 3.96 -7.78 -31.87
CA CYS A 50 3.37 -6.46 -31.69
C CYS A 50 2.95 -5.89 -33.04
N GLY A 51 2.10 -6.61 -33.76
CA GLY A 51 1.42 -6.14 -34.95
C GLY A 51 0.76 -4.82 -34.63
N SER A 52 1.23 -3.75 -35.28
CA SER A 52 0.74 -2.38 -35.20
C SER A 52 -0.11 -2.19 -33.93
N LEU A 53 0.56 -2.06 -32.76
CA LEU A 53 -0.10 -1.54 -31.56
C LEU A 53 -0.78 -0.28 -32.03
N VAL A 54 -2.06 -0.44 -32.24
CA VAL A 54 -2.93 0.49 -32.86
C VAL A 54 -2.70 1.80 -32.12
N ASN A 55 -2.36 2.86 -32.85
CA ASN A 55 -2.47 4.24 -32.40
C ASN A 55 -3.94 4.58 -32.12
N ASN A 56 -4.56 3.79 -31.30
CA ASN A 56 -5.90 3.97 -30.82
C ASN A 56 -5.79 3.96 -29.29
N PRO A 57 -5.48 5.12 -28.67
CA PRO A 57 -5.58 5.21 -27.23
C PRO A 57 -7.00 4.78 -26.89
N ALA A 58 -7.14 3.79 -26.03
CA ALA A 58 -8.42 3.42 -25.51
C ALA A 58 -9.06 4.74 -25.01
N ASN A 59 -10.28 5.03 -25.45
CA ASN A 59 -11.04 6.18 -24.93
C ASN A 59 -11.48 5.84 -23.50
N ASN A 60 -10.54 5.78 -22.56
CA ASN A 60 -10.84 5.58 -21.17
C ASN A 60 -11.24 6.92 -20.55
N GLU A 61 -12.35 6.91 -19.86
CA GLU A 61 -12.80 8.03 -19.04
C GLU A 61 -12.12 7.95 -17.66
N LEU A 62 -12.01 9.08 -16.98
CA LEU A 62 -11.44 9.12 -15.63
C LEU A 62 -12.24 8.27 -14.63
N THR A 63 -13.51 8.03 -14.91
CA THR A 63 -14.43 7.21 -14.12
C THR A 63 -14.31 5.72 -14.38
N ASP A 64 -13.62 5.31 -15.45
CA ASP A 64 -13.44 3.89 -15.77
C ASP A 64 -12.53 3.21 -14.74
N THR A 65 -12.74 1.91 -14.54
CA THR A 65 -11.93 1.11 -13.63
C THR A 65 -10.50 0.98 -14.15
N ALA A 66 -9.55 1.47 -13.37
CA ALA A 66 -8.12 1.29 -13.63
C ALA A 66 -7.63 -0.08 -13.16
N TYR A 67 -7.99 -0.46 -11.94
CA TYR A 67 -7.59 -1.74 -11.35
C TYR A 67 -8.56 -2.19 -10.25
N ILE A 68 -8.47 -3.47 -9.92
CA ILE A 68 -9.12 -4.08 -8.76
C ILE A 68 -8.05 -4.80 -7.95
N ILE A 69 -7.84 -4.40 -6.70
CA ILE A 69 -6.93 -5.06 -5.76
C ILE A 69 -7.74 -5.72 -4.66
N PHE A 70 -7.44 -7.01 -4.41
CA PHE A 70 -8.14 -7.78 -3.39
C PHE A 70 -7.43 -7.68 -2.05
N THR A 71 -8.18 -7.26 -1.05
CA THR A 71 -7.75 -7.20 0.36
C THR A 71 -8.44 -8.29 1.18
N SER A 72 -7.94 -8.57 2.40
CA SER A 72 -8.62 -9.45 3.34
C SER A 72 -9.97 -8.86 3.75
N GLY A 73 -10.98 -9.71 3.90
CA GLY A 73 -12.32 -9.32 4.32
C GLY A 73 -12.67 -9.88 5.69
N SER A 74 -13.40 -9.12 6.48
CA SER A 74 -13.83 -9.50 7.84
C SER A 74 -14.69 -10.77 7.88
N THR A 75 -15.32 -11.15 6.77
CA THR A 75 -16.13 -12.38 6.61
C THR A 75 -15.30 -13.61 6.23
N GLY A 76 -13.98 -13.47 6.06
CA GLY A 76 -13.11 -14.56 5.60
C GLY A 76 -13.02 -14.70 4.08
N GLU A 77 -13.73 -13.84 3.32
CA GLU A 77 -13.67 -13.80 1.86
C GLU A 77 -12.95 -12.54 1.40
N PRO A 78 -12.04 -12.66 0.41
CA PRO A 78 -11.34 -11.49 -0.11
C PRO A 78 -12.32 -10.52 -0.78
N LYS A 79 -12.16 -9.22 -0.49
CA LYS A 79 -12.94 -8.13 -1.09
C LYS A 79 -12.10 -7.37 -2.12
N GLY A 80 -12.65 -7.15 -3.31
CA GLY A 80 -11.98 -6.43 -4.41
C GLY A 80 -12.26 -4.95 -4.36
N VAL A 81 -11.27 -4.13 -4.06
CA VAL A 81 -11.36 -2.67 -4.08
C VAL A 81 -11.24 -2.19 -5.53
N THR A 82 -12.31 -1.56 -6.05
CA THR A 82 -12.37 -1.07 -7.43
C THR A 82 -11.92 0.39 -7.48
N MET A 83 -10.83 0.65 -8.17
CA MET A 83 -10.24 1.98 -8.28
C MET A 83 -10.39 2.53 -9.69
N SER A 84 -10.83 3.79 -9.80
CA SER A 84 -10.93 4.49 -11.09
C SER A 84 -9.59 5.06 -11.55
N HIS A 85 -9.47 5.37 -12.85
CA HIS A 85 -8.31 6.08 -13.39
C HIS A 85 -8.12 7.44 -12.71
N GLY A 86 -9.20 8.21 -12.53
CA GLY A 86 -9.14 9.52 -11.88
C GLY A 86 -8.61 9.47 -10.46
N ALA A 87 -9.08 8.52 -9.67
CA ALA A 87 -8.64 8.34 -8.29
C ALA A 87 -7.15 7.97 -8.20
N ALA A 88 -6.70 7.03 -9.03
CA ALA A 88 -5.29 6.63 -9.06
C ALA A 88 -4.38 7.79 -9.49
N VAL A 89 -4.74 8.50 -10.56
CA VAL A 89 -3.98 9.63 -11.11
C VAL A 89 -3.89 10.77 -10.10
N ASN A 90 -4.99 11.08 -9.38
CA ASN A 90 -4.97 12.14 -8.37
C ASN A 90 -3.87 11.90 -7.30
N THR A 91 -3.76 10.69 -6.77
CA THR A 91 -2.71 10.35 -5.80
C THR A 91 -1.32 10.39 -6.43
N ILE A 92 -1.14 9.80 -7.59
CA ILE A 92 0.15 9.74 -8.30
C ILE A 92 0.67 11.15 -8.58
N GLU A 93 -0.14 12.01 -9.19
CA GLU A 93 0.26 13.39 -9.49
C GLU A 93 0.54 14.22 -8.23
N ALA A 94 -0.25 14.02 -7.16
CA ALA A 94 0.01 14.70 -5.89
C ALA A 94 1.39 14.36 -5.36
N ILE A 95 1.75 13.09 -5.29
CA ILE A 95 3.06 12.61 -4.83
C ILE A 95 4.19 13.13 -5.74
N ASN A 96 4.04 13.00 -7.05
CA ASN A 96 5.07 13.44 -8.00
C ASN A 96 5.36 14.94 -7.87
N ARG A 97 4.33 15.79 -7.78
CA ARG A 97 4.49 17.24 -7.60
C ARG A 97 5.08 17.60 -6.25
N MET A 98 4.65 16.96 -5.16
CA MET A 98 5.12 17.26 -3.80
C MET A 98 6.58 16.89 -3.58
N PHE A 99 7.07 15.87 -4.26
CA PHE A 99 8.42 15.34 -4.06
C PHE A 99 9.33 15.54 -5.28
N ASP A 100 8.90 16.36 -6.26
CA ASP A 100 9.66 16.74 -7.45
C ASP A 100 10.14 15.52 -8.26
N ILE A 101 9.31 14.48 -8.37
CA ILE A 101 9.62 13.29 -9.15
C ILE A 101 9.65 13.66 -10.64
N ASN A 102 10.69 13.21 -11.35
CA ASN A 102 10.92 13.57 -12.75
C ASN A 102 11.65 12.44 -13.52
N SER A 103 12.01 12.71 -14.78
CA SER A 103 12.61 11.73 -15.70
C SER A 103 13.98 11.18 -15.27
N ASP A 104 14.67 11.85 -14.36
CA ASP A 104 15.94 11.38 -13.82
C ASP A 104 15.77 10.38 -12.69
N ASP A 105 14.57 10.29 -12.14
CA ASP A 105 14.28 9.43 -11.00
C ASP A 105 14.09 7.96 -11.40
N ARG A 106 14.51 7.08 -10.49
CA ARG A 106 14.36 5.63 -10.58
C ARG A 106 13.83 5.09 -9.27
N VAL A 107 12.67 4.45 -9.34
CA VAL A 107 12.06 3.80 -8.17
C VAL A 107 12.53 2.36 -8.04
N PHE A 108 12.78 1.95 -6.81
CA PHE A 108 13.06 0.56 -6.48
C PHE A 108 11.76 -0.18 -6.19
N ASN A 109 11.32 -1.05 -7.11
CA ASN A 109 10.05 -1.76 -6.99
C ASN A 109 10.18 -2.94 -6.03
N LEU A 110 9.78 -2.73 -4.79
CA LEU A 110 9.71 -3.74 -3.73
C LEU A 110 8.29 -4.19 -3.43
N SER A 111 7.29 -3.52 -3.98
CA SER A 111 5.91 -3.87 -3.72
C SER A 111 5.42 -4.93 -4.71
N GLN A 112 4.74 -5.94 -4.17
CA GLN A 112 4.12 -6.95 -5.01
C GLN A 112 2.91 -6.37 -5.74
N LEU A 113 2.60 -6.89 -6.94
CA LEU A 113 1.53 -6.37 -7.81
C LEU A 113 0.12 -6.45 -7.18
N ASN A 114 -0.08 -7.28 -6.18
CA ASN A 114 -1.34 -7.39 -5.43
C ASN A 114 -1.47 -6.35 -4.30
N PHE A 115 -0.49 -5.45 -4.13
CA PHE A 115 -0.53 -4.30 -3.24
C PHE A 115 -0.60 -3.01 -4.05
N ASP A 116 -1.39 -2.05 -3.60
CA ASP A 116 -1.61 -0.76 -4.26
C ASP A 116 -0.36 0.12 -4.35
N LEU A 117 0.60 -0.02 -3.43
CA LEU A 117 1.92 0.61 -3.53
C LEU A 117 2.61 0.33 -4.88
N SER A 118 2.41 -0.85 -5.47
CA SER A 118 2.97 -1.20 -6.77
C SER A 118 2.41 -0.34 -7.91
N VAL A 119 1.20 0.19 -7.76
CA VAL A 119 0.58 1.09 -8.75
C VAL A 119 1.41 2.36 -8.84
N TYR A 120 1.83 2.93 -7.71
CA TYR A 120 2.73 4.08 -7.71
C TYR A 120 4.11 3.73 -8.26
N ASP A 121 4.71 2.60 -7.85
CA ASP A 121 6.03 2.18 -8.34
C ASP A 121 6.06 2.09 -9.87
N ILE A 122 4.97 1.60 -10.48
CA ILE A 122 4.89 1.43 -11.93
C ILE A 122 4.52 2.74 -12.62
N PHE A 123 3.38 3.32 -12.27
CA PHE A 123 2.80 4.43 -13.03
C PHE A 123 3.30 5.80 -12.56
N GLY A 124 3.71 5.94 -11.30
CA GLY A 124 4.17 7.22 -10.76
C GLY A 124 5.43 7.71 -11.48
N VAL A 125 6.49 6.93 -11.41
CA VAL A 125 7.79 7.37 -11.96
C VAL A 125 7.84 7.26 -13.48
N ILE A 126 7.21 6.25 -14.09
CA ILE A 126 7.11 6.14 -15.55
C ILE A 126 6.31 7.31 -16.14
N GLY A 127 5.24 7.75 -15.47
CA GLY A 127 4.44 8.89 -15.90
C GLY A 127 5.24 10.18 -16.07
N GLU A 128 6.32 10.34 -15.31
CA GLU A 128 7.27 11.47 -15.41
C GLU A 128 8.47 11.18 -16.35
N GLY A 129 8.47 10.04 -17.04
CA GLY A 129 9.57 9.64 -17.93
C GLY A 129 10.77 9.03 -17.22
N GLY A 130 10.66 8.73 -15.93
CA GLY A 130 11.68 8.04 -15.13
C GLY A 130 11.70 6.54 -15.35
N GLY A 131 12.34 5.78 -14.45
CA GLY A 131 12.52 4.35 -14.59
C GLY A 131 12.17 3.52 -13.37
N ILE A 132 11.92 2.23 -13.59
CA ILE A 132 11.69 1.24 -12.53
C ILE A 132 12.90 0.31 -12.46
N VAL A 133 13.39 0.05 -11.26
CA VAL A 133 14.41 -0.96 -10.97
C VAL A 133 13.75 -2.13 -10.23
N ILE A 134 13.68 -3.27 -10.88
CA ILE A 134 13.02 -4.47 -10.36
C ILE A 134 14.10 -5.42 -9.83
N PRO A 135 14.13 -5.73 -8.53
CA PRO A 135 15.05 -6.71 -7.98
C PRO A 135 14.73 -8.13 -8.45
N ASP A 136 15.74 -9.01 -8.45
CA ASP A 136 15.50 -10.42 -8.69
C ASP A 136 14.52 -10.99 -7.65
N HIS A 137 13.48 -11.67 -8.12
CA HIS A 137 12.44 -12.26 -7.27
C HIS A 137 13.02 -13.22 -6.21
N SER A 138 14.07 -13.98 -6.56
CA SER A 138 14.75 -14.89 -5.63
C SER A 138 15.53 -14.15 -4.54
N GLN A 139 15.83 -12.85 -4.73
CA GLN A 139 16.60 -11.97 -3.84
C GLN A 139 15.72 -10.88 -3.19
N TYR A 140 14.41 -11.02 -3.27
CA TYR A 140 13.43 -10.01 -2.84
C TYR A 140 13.65 -9.49 -1.41
N LYS A 141 14.14 -10.32 -0.49
CA LYS A 141 14.45 -9.95 0.92
C LYS A 141 15.95 -9.92 1.23
N ASN A 142 16.80 -9.69 0.22
CA ASN A 142 18.25 -9.65 0.39
C ASN A 142 18.79 -8.21 0.27
N PRO A 143 19.09 -7.52 1.40
CA PRO A 143 19.60 -6.15 1.37
C PRO A 143 20.93 -6.00 0.65
N ALA A 144 21.79 -7.03 0.61
CA ALA A 144 23.04 -6.98 -0.15
C ALA A 144 22.78 -6.83 -1.65
N HIS A 145 21.81 -7.57 -2.17
CA HIS A 145 21.36 -7.45 -3.55
C HIS A 145 20.70 -6.08 -3.82
N TRP A 146 19.93 -5.57 -2.86
CA TRP A 146 19.30 -4.24 -3.01
C TRP A 146 20.35 -3.15 -3.19
N VAL A 147 21.39 -3.15 -2.33
CA VAL A 147 22.47 -2.16 -2.42
C VAL A 147 23.20 -2.26 -3.77
N GLU A 148 23.48 -3.49 -4.26
CA GLU A 148 24.08 -3.68 -5.57
C GLU A 148 23.21 -3.07 -6.68
N MET A 149 21.92 -3.33 -6.67
CA MET A 149 20.97 -2.80 -7.64
C MET A 149 20.83 -1.28 -7.56
N MET A 150 20.73 -0.74 -6.33
CA MET A 150 20.67 0.71 -6.09
C MET A 150 21.90 1.42 -6.65
N ASP A 151 23.09 0.89 -6.43
CA ASP A 151 24.34 1.45 -6.93
C ASP A 151 24.45 1.35 -8.45
N ARG A 152 24.09 0.18 -9.01
CA ARG A 152 24.20 -0.11 -10.45
C ARG A 152 23.25 0.74 -11.28
N TYR A 153 22.02 0.89 -10.83
CA TYR A 153 20.94 1.54 -11.58
C TYR A 153 20.61 2.95 -11.09
N LYS A 154 21.34 3.45 -10.08
CA LYS A 154 21.19 4.80 -9.55
C LYS A 154 19.76 5.08 -9.08
N VAL A 155 19.25 4.18 -8.24
CA VAL A 155 17.95 4.34 -7.60
C VAL A 155 17.91 5.63 -6.78
N THR A 156 16.85 6.42 -6.95
CA THR A 156 16.66 7.72 -6.24
C THR A 156 15.42 7.72 -5.37
N VAL A 157 14.45 6.84 -5.66
CA VAL A 157 13.17 6.76 -4.96
C VAL A 157 13.00 5.36 -4.35
N TRP A 158 12.73 5.33 -3.06
CA TRP A 158 12.39 4.11 -2.33
C TRP A 158 10.96 4.18 -1.84
N ASN A 159 10.16 3.15 -2.11
CA ASN A 159 8.79 3.01 -1.63
C ASN A 159 8.58 1.60 -1.06
N SER A 160 8.29 1.51 0.23
CA SER A 160 8.04 0.22 0.87
C SER A 160 7.36 0.35 2.24
N VAL A 161 7.04 -0.80 2.81
CA VAL A 161 6.71 -0.89 4.26
C VAL A 161 7.96 -0.65 5.12
N PRO A 162 7.81 -0.07 6.33
CA PRO A 162 8.92 0.24 7.22
C PRO A 162 9.83 -0.97 7.55
N ALA A 163 9.25 -2.16 7.60
CA ALA A 163 10.00 -3.39 7.89
C ALA A 163 11.07 -3.73 6.84
N LEU A 164 10.83 -3.48 5.54
CA LEU A 164 11.82 -3.69 4.49
C LEU A 164 12.96 -2.67 4.59
N MET A 165 12.63 -1.40 4.83
CA MET A 165 13.64 -0.38 5.08
C MET A 165 14.49 -0.70 6.32
N GLN A 166 13.88 -1.24 7.36
CA GLN A 166 14.62 -1.68 8.55
C GLN A 166 15.65 -2.77 8.24
N LEU A 167 15.36 -3.69 7.31
CA LEU A 167 16.35 -4.68 6.86
C LEU A 167 17.57 -4.02 6.20
N LEU A 168 17.36 -2.96 5.39
CA LEU A 168 18.46 -2.20 4.79
C LEU A 168 19.31 -1.49 5.85
N LEU A 169 18.68 -0.86 6.84
CA LEU A 169 19.37 -0.20 7.96
C LEU A 169 20.19 -1.20 8.79
N ILE A 170 19.64 -2.38 9.09
CA ILE A 170 20.35 -3.45 9.79
C ILE A 170 21.55 -3.90 8.95
N TYR A 171 21.36 -4.17 7.66
CA TYR A 171 22.46 -4.57 6.79
C TYR A 171 23.59 -3.53 6.78
N HIS A 172 23.25 -2.25 6.62
CA HIS A 172 24.24 -1.17 6.65
C HIS A 172 24.97 -1.07 7.98
N SER A 173 24.31 -1.32 9.11
CA SER A 173 24.93 -1.26 10.44
C SER A 173 26.09 -2.25 10.62
N TYR A 174 26.06 -3.38 9.88
CA TYR A 174 27.12 -4.39 9.83
C TYR A 174 28.10 -4.19 8.66
N ASN A 175 27.80 -3.29 7.71
CA ASN A 175 28.60 -3.05 6.50
C ASN A 175 28.85 -1.55 6.30
N LYS A 176 29.32 -0.86 7.33
CA LYS A 176 29.47 0.61 7.36
C LYS A 176 30.41 1.18 6.30
N ASP A 177 31.39 0.39 5.87
CA ASP A 177 32.36 0.79 4.84
C ASP A 177 31.75 0.71 3.42
N ARG A 178 30.56 0.13 3.28
CA ARG A 178 29.84 0.04 2.01
C ARG A 178 29.04 1.32 1.81
N GLU A 179 29.49 2.16 0.88
CA GLU A 179 28.70 3.29 0.39
C GLU A 179 27.48 2.78 -0.39
N ILE A 180 26.35 3.47 -0.24
CA ILE A 180 25.11 3.19 -0.94
C ILE A 180 24.75 4.42 -1.75
N ASN A 181 24.28 4.22 -2.99
CA ASN A 181 23.81 5.34 -3.81
C ASN A 181 22.77 6.17 -3.05
N PRO A 182 22.94 7.50 -3.00
CA PRO A 182 22.04 8.35 -2.22
C PRO A 182 20.63 8.32 -2.77
N LEU A 183 19.67 8.16 -1.86
CA LEU A 183 18.24 8.29 -2.15
C LEU A 183 17.84 9.77 -2.07
N LYS A 184 16.97 10.19 -2.97
CA LYS A 184 16.30 11.49 -2.96
C LYS A 184 15.09 11.50 -2.04
N VAL A 185 14.28 10.45 -2.15
CA VAL A 185 13.02 10.29 -1.40
C VAL A 185 12.89 8.85 -0.91
N VAL A 186 12.50 8.72 0.37
CA VAL A 186 12.09 7.46 0.99
C VAL A 186 10.63 7.60 1.43
N MET A 187 9.76 6.81 0.86
CA MET A 187 8.33 6.74 1.18
C MET A 187 8.08 5.45 1.97
N LEU A 188 7.55 5.61 3.19
CA LEU A 188 7.25 4.52 4.09
C LEU A 188 5.76 4.50 4.40
N SER A 189 5.11 3.36 4.24
CA SER A 189 3.67 3.23 4.47
C SER A 189 3.24 1.82 4.84
N GLY A 190 1.96 1.67 5.20
CA GLY A 190 1.34 0.37 5.44
C GLY A 190 1.57 -0.21 6.84
N ASP A 191 2.43 0.41 7.68
CA ASP A 191 2.68 0.00 9.06
C ASP A 191 3.22 1.18 9.89
N TRP A 192 3.36 0.98 11.20
CA TRP A 192 3.94 1.96 12.10
C TRP A 192 5.42 2.21 11.77
N ILE A 193 5.82 3.48 11.77
CA ILE A 193 7.20 3.91 11.58
C ILE A 193 7.79 4.22 12.96
N ALA A 194 8.87 3.52 13.31
CA ALA A 194 9.58 3.80 14.56
C ALA A 194 10.16 5.23 14.55
N PRO A 195 9.98 6.01 15.62
CA PRO A 195 10.41 7.43 15.65
C PRO A 195 11.88 7.66 15.30
N GLU A 196 12.76 6.71 15.63
CA GLU A 196 14.18 6.80 15.33
C GLU A 196 14.56 6.39 13.88
N GLN A 197 13.65 5.82 13.12
CA GLN A 197 13.95 5.32 11.76
C GLN A 197 14.24 6.47 10.77
N PRO A 198 13.51 7.58 10.76
CA PRO A 198 13.82 8.71 9.89
C PRO A 198 15.21 9.30 10.11
N ASP A 199 15.65 9.42 11.36
CA ASP A 199 16.97 9.98 11.68
C ASP A 199 18.10 9.07 11.17
N LYS A 200 17.97 7.75 11.38
CA LYS A 200 18.90 6.78 10.81
C LYS A 200 18.98 6.84 9.28
N LEU A 201 17.85 7.12 8.62
CA LEU A 201 17.81 7.29 7.16
C LEU A 201 18.51 8.57 6.71
N LYS A 202 18.33 9.69 7.43
CA LYS A 202 19.01 10.95 7.15
C LYS A 202 20.52 10.87 7.42
N GLU A 203 20.94 10.07 8.40
CA GLU A 203 22.36 9.77 8.64
C GLU A 203 22.95 8.96 7.49
N LEU A 204 22.22 7.94 7.00
CA LEU A 204 22.67 7.08 5.91
C LEU A 204 22.65 7.80 4.54
N PHE A 205 21.65 8.60 4.29
CA PHE A 205 21.42 9.32 3.04
C PHE A 205 21.29 10.84 3.29
N PRO A 206 22.41 11.57 3.41
CA PRO A 206 22.36 13.01 3.65
C PRO A 206 21.53 13.76 2.59
N GLY A 207 20.55 14.53 3.06
CA GLY A 207 19.64 15.28 2.19
C GLY A 207 18.40 14.50 1.72
N VAL A 208 18.22 13.26 2.12
CA VAL A 208 17.01 12.48 1.80
C VAL A 208 15.76 13.08 2.43
N ARG A 209 14.68 13.12 1.67
CA ARG A 209 13.35 13.38 2.21
C ARG A 209 12.74 12.05 2.67
N VAL A 210 12.36 11.97 3.93
CA VAL A 210 11.70 10.77 4.50
C VAL A 210 10.24 11.10 4.72
N ILE A 211 9.36 10.36 4.08
CA ILE A 211 7.93 10.62 4.04
C ILE A 211 7.19 9.44 4.65
N SER A 212 6.43 9.70 5.71
CA SER A 212 5.39 8.82 6.20
C SER A 212 4.16 8.98 5.31
N LEU A 213 3.65 7.90 4.75
CA LEU A 213 2.43 7.91 3.95
C LEU A 213 1.43 6.94 4.56
N GLY A 214 0.18 7.31 4.55
CA GLY A 214 -0.88 6.52 5.14
C GLY A 214 -2.17 6.53 4.32
N GLY A 215 -3.16 5.80 4.81
CA GLY A 215 -4.46 5.67 4.17
C GLY A 215 -4.92 4.22 4.15
N ALA A 216 -5.96 3.98 3.39
CA ALA A 216 -6.50 2.66 3.11
C ALA A 216 -6.54 2.46 1.59
N THR A 217 -6.50 1.22 1.13
CA THR A 217 -6.63 0.89 -0.30
C THR A 217 -7.88 1.52 -0.90
N GLU A 218 -8.96 1.60 -0.12
CA GLU A 218 -10.22 2.23 -0.47
C GLU A 218 -10.16 3.76 -0.61
N GLY A 219 -9.12 4.40 -0.03
CA GLY A 219 -8.85 5.84 -0.15
C GLY A 219 -7.85 6.21 -1.24
N GLY A 220 -7.42 5.22 -2.05
CA GLY A 220 -6.47 5.38 -3.17
C GLY A 220 -5.03 5.39 -2.71
N ILE A 221 -4.24 4.40 -3.02
CA ILE A 221 -2.85 4.15 -2.63
C ILE A 221 -2.46 4.79 -1.27
N TRP A 222 -2.51 6.13 -1.21
CA TRP A 222 -2.32 6.95 -0.01
C TRP A 222 -3.32 8.11 0.03
N SER A 223 -3.67 8.54 1.23
CA SER A 223 -4.61 9.63 1.47
C SER A 223 -4.03 10.72 2.38
N ILE A 224 -2.95 10.42 3.09
CA ILE A 224 -2.35 11.28 4.10
C ILE A 224 -0.83 11.14 4.06
N TYR A 225 -0.11 12.22 4.41
CA TYR A 225 1.34 12.24 4.43
C TYR A 225 1.88 13.06 5.60
N HIS A 226 3.07 12.69 6.06
CA HIS A 226 3.89 13.49 6.96
C HIS A 226 5.35 13.46 6.49
N GLU A 227 5.95 14.64 6.25
CA GLU A 227 7.38 14.71 5.97
C GLU A 227 8.15 14.72 7.30
N CYS A 228 8.90 13.66 7.54
CA CYS A 228 9.54 13.44 8.83
C CYS A 228 10.58 14.53 9.16
N ASN A 229 10.41 15.14 10.32
CA ASN A 229 11.27 16.18 10.85
C ASN A 229 11.73 15.82 12.26
N SER A 230 13.03 15.60 12.45
CA SER A 230 13.59 15.17 13.71
C SER A 230 13.23 16.05 14.90
N GLU A 231 13.14 17.38 14.71
CA GLU A 231 12.77 18.32 15.77
C GLU A 231 11.30 18.17 16.18
N TYR A 232 10.41 17.92 15.21
CA TYR A 232 8.99 17.76 15.45
C TYR A 232 8.66 16.33 15.96
N ASP A 233 9.24 15.30 15.35
CA ASP A 233 8.90 13.89 15.56
C ASP A 233 9.50 13.32 16.83
N SER A 234 10.54 13.97 17.41
CA SER A 234 11.16 13.56 18.67
C SER A 234 10.42 14.03 19.92
N LYS A 235 9.30 14.73 19.76
CA LYS A 235 8.49 15.17 20.91
C LYS A 235 7.97 13.97 21.70
N PRO A 236 8.00 14.04 23.05
CA PRO A 236 7.60 12.92 23.92
C PRO A 236 6.14 12.45 23.76
N GLU A 237 5.28 13.31 23.22
CA GLU A 237 3.89 12.99 22.97
C GLU A 237 3.69 11.99 21.82
N TRP A 238 4.64 11.88 20.87
CA TRP A 238 4.54 10.96 19.74
C TRP A 238 4.98 9.54 20.10
N LYS A 239 4.09 8.57 19.95
CA LYS A 239 4.43 7.14 20.08
C LYS A 239 4.96 6.53 18.79
N SER A 240 4.64 7.15 17.67
CA SER A 240 5.10 6.83 16.31
C SER A 240 5.20 8.13 15.53
N ILE A 241 5.73 8.06 14.32
CA ILE A 241 5.66 9.19 13.38
C ILE A 241 4.19 9.58 13.18
N PRO A 242 3.85 10.89 13.15
CA PRO A 242 2.50 11.35 12.89
C PRO A 242 1.87 10.75 11.63
N TYR A 243 0.55 10.57 11.63
CA TYR A 243 -0.15 10.16 10.43
C TYR A 243 -0.11 11.27 9.38
N GLY A 244 -0.24 12.51 9.82
CA GLY A 244 0.08 13.67 9.01
C GLY A 244 -1.11 14.50 8.58
N LYS A 245 -1.03 15.04 7.35
CA LYS A 245 -2.03 15.89 6.69
C LYS A 245 -2.56 15.25 5.43
N PRO A 246 -3.83 15.50 5.05
CA PRO A 246 -4.40 14.97 3.83
C PRO A 246 -3.58 15.34 2.60
N LEU A 247 -3.52 14.43 1.63
CA LEU A 247 -2.99 14.70 0.29
C LEU A 247 -3.91 15.70 -0.47
N PRO A 248 -3.42 16.37 -1.51
CA PRO A 248 -4.23 17.26 -2.34
C PRO A 248 -5.50 16.58 -2.87
N ASN A 249 -6.60 17.33 -2.88
CA ASN A 249 -7.95 16.88 -3.27
C ASN A 249 -8.52 15.75 -2.40
N GLN A 250 -7.96 15.53 -1.22
CA GLN A 250 -8.44 14.60 -0.22
C GLN A 250 -8.65 15.32 1.11
N THR A 251 -9.52 14.77 1.96
CA THR A 251 -9.77 15.31 3.29
C THR A 251 -10.00 14.16 4.25
N PHE A 252 -9.56 14.33 5.49
CA PHE A 252 -9.93 13.47 6.60
C PHE A 252 -10.96 14.19 7.47
N LYS A 253 -11.99 13.44 7.90
CA LYS A 253 -12.88 13.85 8.99
C LYS A 253 -12.63 12.92 10.17
N ILE A 254 -12.62 13.47 11.38
CA ILE A 254 -12.56 12.71 12.62
C ILE A 254 -13.89 12.93 13.33
N LEU A 255 -14.70 11.88 13.37
CA LEU A 255 -16.10 11.98 13.80
C LEU A 255 -16.37 11.12 15.04
N ASP A 256 -17.32 11.58 15.84
CA ASP A 256 -17.85 10.82 16.98
C ASP A 256 -18.91 9.80 16.52
N SER A 257 -19.52 9.09 17.47
CA SER A 257 -20.56 8.09 17.21
C SER A 257 -21.88 8.67 16.64
N PHE A 258 -22.04 9.99 16.65
CA PHE A 258 -23.17 10.71 16.06
C PHE A 258 -22.81 11.35 14.71
N LEU A 259 -21.64 11.04 14.16
CA LEU A 259 -21.08 11.64 12.95
C LEU A 259 -20.87 13.16 13.05
N GLN A 260 -20.55 13.66 14.25
CA GLN A 260 -20.19 15.05 14.46
C GLN A 260 -18.68 15.21 14.55
N ASP A 261 -18.14 16.33 14.04
CA ASP A 261 -16.71 16.61 14.05
C ASP A 261 -16.15 16.63 15.48
N CYS A 262 -15.08 15.88 15.71
CA CYS A 262 -14.38 15.87 16.99
C CYS A 262 -13.49 17.11 17.12
N PRO A 263 -13.49 17.78 18.30
CA PRO A 263 -12.51 18.81 18.60
C PRO A 263 -11.06 18.31 18.61
N VAL A 264 -10.10 19.24 18.55
CA VAL A 264 -8.66 18.95 18.74
C VAL A 264 -8.45 18.15 20.03
N TRP A 265 -7.57 17.13 19.96
CA TRP A 265 -7.27 16.19 21.04
C TRP A 265 -8.41 15.21 21.44
N VAL A 266 -9.54 15.27 20.76
CA VAL A 266 -10.64 14.32 21.00
C VAL A 266 -10.55 13.19 19.98
N GLN A 267 -10.49 11.97 20.48
CA GLN A 267 -10.48 10.77 19.66
C GLN A 267 -11.82 10.56 18.97
N GLY A 268 -11.78 10.25 17.68
CA GLY A 268 -12.92 9.83 16.88
C GLY A 268 -12.52 8.81 15.82
N GLU A 269 -13.48 8.36 15.04
CA GLU A 269 -13.26 7.49 13.89
C GLU A 269 -12.85 8.32 12.68
N LEU A 270 -11.88 7.82 11.91
CA LEU A 270 -11.35 8.47 10.72
C LEU A 270 -12.20 8.13 9.49
N PHE A 271 -12.55 9.16 8.74
CA PHE A 271 -13.23 9.05 7.45
C PHE A 271 -12.39 9.75 6.39
N ILE A 272 -12.27 9.13 5.22
CA ILE A 272 -11.57 9.71 4.06
C ILE A 272 -12.61 10.20 3.07
N THR A 273 -12.41 11.42 2.53
CA THR A 273 -13.23 12.00 1.47
C THR A 273 -12.33 12.53 0.35
N GLY A 274 -12.88 12.74 -0.84
CA GLY A 274 -12.18 13.38 -1.96
C GLY A 274 -12.04 12.51 -3.20
N GLU A 275 -11.20 12.99 -4.13
CA GLU A 275 -11.11 12.47 -5.51
C GLU A 275 -10.44 11.09 -5.64
N SER A 276 -9.74 10.62 -4.58
CA SER A 276 -9.02 9.34 -4.61
C SER A 276 -9.80 8.17 -4.02
N LEU A 277 -11.09 8.35 -3.68
CA LEU A 277 -11.90 7.26 -3.15
C LEU A 277 -12.12 6.17 -4.20
N ALA A 278 -12.08 4.92 -3.75
CA ALA A 278 -12.53 3.79 -4.53
C ALA A 278 -14.01 3.94 -4.90
N THR A 279 -14.39 3.39 -6.03
CA THR A 279 -15.78 3.46 -6.51
C THR A 279 -16.69 2.47 -5.80
N SER A 280 -16.15 1.29 -5.44
CA SER A 280 -16.93 0.22 -4.81
C SER A 280 -16.04 -0.93 -4.34
N TYR A 281 -16.64 -1.86 -3.62
CA TYR A 281 -16.15 -3.23 -3.55
C TYR A 281 -16.78 -4.04 -4.69
N PHE A 282 -15.96 -4.66 -5.51
CA PHE A 282 -16.38 -5.34 -6.74
C PHE A 282 -17.39 -6.45 -6.47
N GLY A 283 -18.61 -6.31 -6.99
CA GLY A 283 -19.70 -7.27 -6.81
C GLY A 283 -20.29 -7.37 -5.40
N GLU A 284 -20.03 -6.38 -4.53
CA GLU A 284 -20.43 -6.38 -3.13
C GLU A 284 -21.19 -5.08 -2.79
N ASP A 285 -22.39 -4.90 -3.36
CA ASP A 285 -23.16 -3.65 -3.25
C ASP A 285 -23.54 -3.30 -1.79
N GLU A 286 -23.94 -4.30 -0.99
CA GLU A 286 -24.28 -4.09 0.42
C GLU A 286 -23.04 -3.65 1.24
N LEU A 287 -21.90 -4.31 1.03
CA LEU A 287 -20.66 -3.94 1.69
C LEU A 287 -20.21 -2.54 1.27
N THR A 288 -20.37 -2.21 -0.02
CA THR A 288 -20.08 -0.88 -0.56
C THR A 288 -20.93 0.17 0.15
N GLY A 289 -22.24 0.00 0.23
CA GLY A 289 -23.14 0.95 0.87
C GLY A 289 -22.91 1.11 2.39
N ASN A 290 -22.39 0.08 3.05
CA ASN A 290 -22.03 0.14 4.48
C ASN A 290 -20.69 0.85 4.75
N SER A 291 -19.79 0.89 3.75
CA SER A 291 -18.44 1.44 3.89
C SER A 291 -18.27 2.82 3.26
N PHE A 292 -19.04 3.10 2.20
CA PHE A 292 -19.04 4.38 1.48
C PHE A 292 -20.42 5.01 1.57
N PHE A 293 -20.53 6.17 2.17
CA PHE A 293 -21.79 6.89 2.34
C PHE A 293 -21.59 8.40 2.39
N GLU A 294 -22.65 9.15 2.17
CA GLU A 294 -22.59 10.61 2.20
C GLU A 294 -22.56 11.17 3.63
N ILE A 295 -21.63 12.08 3.87
CA ILE A 295 -21.56 12.93 5.07
C ILE A 295 -21.55 14.37 4.59
N ASP A 296 -22.54 15.16 4.98
CA ASP A 296 -22.69 16.56 4.58
C ASP A 296 -22.66 16.78 3.04
N GLY A 297 -23.26 15.84 2.28
CA GLY A 297 -23.30 15.90 0.82
C GLY A 297 -21.99 15.51 0.13
N THR A 298 -21.03 14.96 0.86
CA THR A 298 -19.76 14.47 0.30
C THR A 298 -19.62 12.98 0.57
N MET A 299 -19.23 12.21 -0.45
CA MET A 299 -18.94 10.79 -0.29
C MET A 299 -17.75 10.58 0.63
N ALA A 300 -17.90 9.71 1.62
CA ALA A 300 -16.90 9.38 2.61
C ALA A 300 -16.69 7.87 2.70
N TYR A 301 -15.45 7.44 2.85
CA TYR A 301 -15.08 6.08 3.20
C TYR A 301 -14.83 5.96 4.70
N ARG A 302 -15.51 5.02 5.33
CA ARG A 302 -15.35 4.67 6.74
C ARG A 302 -14.16 3.74 6.92
N THR A 303 -13.07 4.23 7.53
CA THR A 303 -11.81 3.47 7.59
C THR A 303 -11.79 2.38 8.64
N GLY A 304 -12.55 2.54 9.74
CA GLY A 304 -12.42 1.75 10.96
C GLY A 304 -11.19 2.11 11.80
N ASP A 305 -10.40 3.09 11.37
CA ASP A 305 -9.28 3.65 12.11
C ASP A 305 -9.75 4.74 13.08
N THR A 306 -9.02 4.96 14.17
CA THR A 306 -9.26 6.06 15.10
C THR A 306 -8.07 6.99 15.19
N GLY A 307 -8.36 8.26 15.45
CA GLY A 307 -7.33 9.28 15.57
C GLY A 307 -7.84 10.55 16.23
N CYS A 308 -6.99 11.55 16.35
CA CYS A 308 -7.35 12.89 16.80
C CYS A 308 -6.58 13.95 16.00
N TYR A 309 -7.16 15.16 15.93
CA TYR A 309 -6.48 16.32 15.41
C TYR A 309 -5.54 16.93 16.44
N HIS A 310 -4.37 17.36 15.98
CA HIS A 310 -3.49 18.26 16.70
C HIS A 310 -3.74 19.72 16.32
N PRO A 311 -3.32 20.70 17.15
CA PRO A 311 -3.56 22.13 16.90
C PRO A 311 -2.97 22.68 15.60
N ASP A 312 -1.93 22.04 15.07
CA ASP A 312 -1.25 22.39 13.82
C ASP A 312 -1.86 21.71 12.57
N GLY A 313 -2.95 20.94 12.79
CA GLY A 313 -3.68 20.22 11.75
C GLY A 313 -3.10 18.87 11.39
N GLU A 314 -2.05 18.41 12.09
CA GLU A 314 -1.59 17.04 11.99
C GLU A 314 -2.64 16.08 12.58
N ILE A 315 -2.71 14.88 12.04
CA ILE A 315 -3.54 13.80 12.55
C ILE A 315 -2.65 12.76 13.22
N GLU A 316 -3.01 12.39 14.45
CA GLU A 316 -2.43 11.25 15.15
C GLU A 316 -3.31 10.03 14.93
N PHE A 317 -2.70 8.93 14.49
CA PHE A 317 -3.35 7.63 14.40
C PHE A 317 -3.31 6.94 15.77
N LEU A 318 -4.45 6.52 16.29
CA LEU A 318 -4.56 5.95 17.64
C LEU A 318 -4.88 4.45 17.65
N GLY A 319 -5.06 3.85 16.46
CA GLY A 319 -5.37 2.44 16.33
C GLY A 319 -6.66 2.18 15.55
N ARG A 320 -7.23 0.97 15.73
CA ARG A 320 -8.45 0.55 15.05
C ARG A 320 -9.59 0.27 16.02
N THR A 321 -10.80 0.41 15.51
CA THR A 321 -12.02 0.05 16.24
C THR A 321 -12.36 -1.43 16.11
N ASP A 322 -11.79 -2.12 15.12
CA ASP A 322 -12.03 -3.52 14.79
C ASP A 322 -10.83 -4.43 15.12
N ASN A 323 -10.95 -5.72 14.80
CA ASN A 323 -9.91 -6.73 15.03
C ASN A 323 -8.90 -6.85 13.86
N GLN A 324 -8.90 -5.88 12.95
CA GLN A 324 -7.93 -5.84 11.86
C GLN A 324 -6.58 -5.36 12.37
N VAL A 325 -5.51 -6.01 11.92
CA VAL A 325 -4.14 -5.67 12.30
C VAL A 325 -3.26 -5.52 11.07
N LYS A 326 -2.20 -4.71 11.21
CA LYS A 326 -1.13 -4.62 10.21
C LYS A 326 0.10 -5.33 10.77
N ILE A 327 0.63 -6.32 10.04
CA ILE A 327 1.83 -7.05 10.43
C ILE A 327 2.79 -7.05 9.23
N ARG A 328 3.90 -6.36 9.38
CA ARG A 328 4.90 -6.17 8.32
C ARG A 328 4.29 -5.66 7.02
N GLY A 329 3.33 -4.75 7.13
CA GLY A 329 2.59 -4.15 6.03
C GLY A 329 1.43 -4.98 5.47
N HIS A 330 1.25 -6.23 5.91
CA HIS A 330 0.09 -7.02 5.52
C HIS A 330 -1.13 -6.66 6.36
N ARG A 331 -2.23 -6.31 5.67
CA ARG A 331 -3.54 -6.10 6.29
C ARG A 331 -4.16 -7.48 6.59
N ILE A 332 -4.33 -7.80 7.85
CA ILE A 332 -4.78 -9.10 8.31
C ILE A 332 -6.06 -8.92 9.13
N GLU A 333 -7.11 -9.61 8.71
CA GLU A 333 -8.33 -9.77 9.47
C GLU A 333 -8.20 -10.99 10.39
N LEU A 334 -8.11 -10.79 11.69
CA LEU A 334 -8.03 -11.92 12.63
C LEU A 334 -9.24 -12.84 12.51
N GLY A 335 -10.42 -12.28 12.23
CA GLY A 335 -11.64 -13.03 11.96
C GLY A 335 -11.58 -13.94 10.74
N GLU A 336 -10.79 -13.61 9.69
CA GLU A 336 -10.55 -14.49 8.54
C GLU A 336 -9.83 -15.78 8.97
N ILE A 337 -8.78 -15.61 9.78
CA ILE A 337 -8.03 -16.76 10.33
C ILE A 337 -8.92 -17.64 11.19
N GLU A 338 -9.71 -17.01 12.07
CA GLU A 338 -10.66 -17.72 12.93
C GLU A 338 -11.72 -18.49 12.12
N ALA A 339 -12.27 -17.88 11.06
CA ALA A 339 -13.26 -18.50 10.19
C ALA A 339 -12.70 -19.74 9.46
N VAL A 340 -11.47 -19.65 8.95
CA VAL A 340 -10.77 -20.76 8.31
C VAL A 340 -10.53 -21.91 9.29
N ILE A 341 -10.06 -21.59 10.50
CA ILE A 341 -9.81 -22.62 11.54
C ILE A 341 -11.11 -23.30 11.96
N ARG A 342 -12.19 -22.55 12.22
CA ARG A 342 -13.51 -23.11 12.56
C ARG A 342 -13.98 -24.09 11.49
N LYS A 343 -13.89 -23.68 10.22
CA LYS A 343 -14.34 -24.52 9.08
C LYS A 343 -13.51 -25.77 8.88
N GLN A 344 -12.19 -25.68 9.10
CA GLN A 344 -11.28 -26.80 8.81
C GLN A 344 -11.24 -27.82 9.95
N PHE A 345 -11.41 -27.41 11.18
CA PHE A 345 -11.24 -28.28 12.36
C PHE A 345 -12.55 -28.53 13.13
N ASP A 346 -13.69 -28.05 12.65
CA ASP A 346 -15.01 -28.17 13.31
C ASP A 346 -14.98 -27.70 14.78
N ILE A 347 -14.33 -26.57 15.02
CA ILE A 347 -14.16 -25.96 16.34
C ILE A 347 -15.10 -24.75 16.45
N GLU A 348 -15.97 -24.73 17.49
CA GLU A 348 -16.92 -23.62 17.67
C GLU A 348 -16.25 -22.33 18.15
N ASN A 349 -15.33 -22.43 19.10
CA ASN A 349 -14.70 -21.27 19.75
C ASN A 349 -13.22 -21.16 19.40
N VAL A 350 -12.89 -20.19 18.57
CA VAL A 350 -11.51 -19.83 18.16
C VAL A 350 -11.34 -18.33 18.36
N SER A 351 -10.23 -17.92 18.94
CA SER A 351 -9.82 -16.54 19.03
C SER A 351 -8.36 -16.38 18.62
N CYS A 352 -8.11 -15.48 17.67
CA CYS A 352 -6.76 -15.09 17.25
C CYS A 352 -6.34 -13.83 17.99
N ILE A 353 -5.10 -13.80 18.45
CA ILE A 353 -4.50 -12.62 19.08
C ILE A 353 -3.15 -12.33 18.43
N VAL A 354 -2.79 -11.04 18.35
CA VAL A 354 -1.44 -10.64 18.00
C VAL A 354 -0.57 -10.71 19.24
N TYR A 355 0.56 -11.41 19.13
CA TYR A 355 1.55 -11.46 20.19
C TYR A 355 2.86 -10.86 19.68
N GLU A 356 3.29 -9.77 20.29
CA GLU A 356 4.60 -9.16 19.99
C GLU A 356 5.70 -9.88 20.77
N LEU A 357 6.53 -10.64 20.04
CA LEU A 357 7.77 -11.19 20.60
C LEU A 357 8.85 -10.11 20.51
N SER A 358 9.31 -9.64 21.65
CA SER A 358 10.53 -8.84 21.72
C SER A 358 11.72 -9.65 21.18
N LEU A 359 12.52 -9.05 20.27
CA LEU A 359 13.76 -9.67 19.76
C LEU A 359 14.78 -10.05 20.85
N ILE A 360 14.60 -9.55 22.07
CA ILE A 360 15.43 -9.90 23.24
C ILE A 360 15.20 -11.37 23.67
N HIS A 361 14.11 -11.99 23.25
CA HIS A 361 13.75 -13.37 23.62
C HIS A 361 14.03 -14.41 22.51
N ILE A 362 14.65 -14.00 21.42
CA ILE A 362 15.14 -14.84 20.33
C ILE A 362 16.66 -14.88 20.39
#